data_25de316d6fd01a78b983362a36d40e2e
#
_entry.id   25de316d6fd01a78b983362a36d40e2e
#
_cell.length_a   1.000
_cell.length_b   1.000
_cell.length_c   1.000
_cell.angle_alpha   90.00
_cell.angle_beta   90.00
_cell.angle_gamma   90.00
#
_symmetry.space_group_name_H-M   'P 1'
#
loop_
_entity.id
_entity.type
_entity.pdbx_description
1 polymer ?
#
loop_
_entity_poly.entity_id
_entity_poly.type
_entity_poly.pdbx_seq_one_letter_code
_entity_poly.pdbx_strand_id
1 'polypeptide(L)'
;MQRDTAVAMAQAAIKAKNKRLVDAVLKIRAEREKAPVADKPVEELPLIAVTCATGWECYAVVEELTRTRKVRVRALYRTPGTQAAARLEALLEKTEASHPGLLSLHSGVDMNSEARLTEAFAGCSGVVLYVTANTSKAGKITNHGNDPAGGRAAVMRQVLAALGALRANPSVRHVITLVFPPDKVHGIVDNAPEAPWWIHQRLRISDFLRGQGVNVTCIHRPAYYYAMHRVDYTAQTQFRGDTKLSKTMIRENNLPGINEPDFLVNWVDVRDVGKWVGTCFEYPEVFSNQDFSIASCALTGNQLVEIAEKTNKHGTRFRYRQFPQWLMKMISFFSEEVVYPLRYAQWYNDQTNGYDFACNADLADLEKIHPLWTFEKKLESWGITEIKPARE
;
A
#
# COMPACT_ATOMS: atom_id res chain seq x y z
N MET A 1 -11.61 -21.91 -21.66
CA MET A 1 -11.59 -21.09 -22.88
C MET A 1 -12.32 -19.74 -22.70
N GLN A 2 -13.64 -19.67 -22.41
CA GLN A 2 -14.32 -18.38 -22.22
C GLN A 2 -13.78 -17.56 -21.02
N ARG A 3 -13.47 -18.22 -19.89
CA ARG A 3 -12.92 -17.59 -18.69
C ARG A 3 -11.55 -16.95 -18.97
N ASP A 4 -10.65 -17.69 -19.58
CA ASP A 4 -9.29 -17.22 -19.86
C ASP A 4 -9.28 -16.04 -20.83
N THR A 5 -10.19 -16.06 -21.80
CA THR A 5 -10.38 -14.95 -22.73
C THR A 5 -10.89 -13.69 -22.03
N ALA A 6 -11.90 -13.81 -21.16
CA ALA A 6 -12.44 -12.67 -20.41
C ALA A 6 -11.40 -12.06 -19.45
N VAL A 7 -10.62 -12.91 -18.80
CA VAL A 7 -9.49 -12.50 -17.95
C VAL A 7 -8.46 -11.74 -18.77
N ALA A 8 -8.02 -12.30 -19.89
CA ALA A 8 -7.03 -11.65 -20.75
C ALA A 8 -7.52 -10.28 -21.28
N MET A 9 -8.79 -10.18 -21.66
CA MET A 9 -9.40 -8.91 -22.09
C MET A 9 -9.42 -7.86 -20.96
N ALA A 10 -9.81 -8.26 -19.75
CA ALA A 10 -9.79 -7.35 -18.60
C ALA A 10 -8.38 -6.85 -18.27
N GLN A 11 -7.40 -7.74 -18.33
CA GLN A 11 -5.98 -7.40 -18.16
C GLN A 11 -5.50 -6.43 -19.22
N ALA A 12 -5.79 -6.70 -20.48
CA ALA A 12 -5.43 -5.80 -21.58
C ALA A 12 -6.04 -4.40 -21.41
N ALA A 13 -7.30 -4.33 -20.98
CA ALA A 13 -7.96 -3.05 -20.72
C ALA A 13 -7.30 -2.24 -19.59
N ILE A 14 -6.88 -2.92 -18.50
CA ILE A 14 -6.16 -2.27 -17.39
C ILE A 14 -4.80 -1.77 -17.86
N LYS A 15 -4.03 -2.58 -18.58
CA LYS A 15 -2.73 -2.19 -19.14
C LYS A 15 -2.88 -0.99 -20.06
N ALA A 16 -3.84 -1.02 -20.98
CA ALA A 16 -4.09 0.09 -21.89
C ALA A 16 -4.50 1.38 -21.16
N LYS A 17 -5.27 1.27 -20.09
CA LYS A 17 -5.64 2.42 -19.24
C LYS A 17 -4.42 2.98 -18.52
N ASN A 18 -3.64 2.13 -17.84
CA ASN A 18 -2.43 2.55 -17.14
C ASN A 18 -1.43 3.22 -18.10
N LYS A 19 -1.20 2.60 -19.25
CA LYS A 19 -0.31 3.17 -20.27
C LYS A 19 -0.74 4.59 -20.68
N ARG A 20 -2.02 4.81 -20.94
CA ARG A 20 -2.53 6.15 -21.27
C ARG A 20 -2.26 7.19 -20.18
N LEU A 21 -2.40 6.80 -18.90
CA LEU A 21 -2.12 7.69 -17.77
C LEU A 21 -0.60 8.00 -17.69
N VAL A 22 0.25 7.00 -17.87
CA VAL A 22 1.71 7.18 -17.91
C VAL A 22 2.12 8.10 -19.07
N ASP A 23 1.63 7.83 -20.29
CA ASP A 23 1.94 8.63 -21.47
C ASP A 23 1.50 10.11 -21.29
N ALA A 24 0.34 10.35 -20.65
CA ALA A 24 -0.13 11.70 -20.33
C ALA A 24 0.79 12.41 -19.33
N VAL A 25 1.25 11.71 -18.28
CA VAL A 25 2.24 12.28 -17.33
C VAL A 25 3.53 12.65 -18.04
N LEU A 26 4.07 11.74 -18.87
CA LEU A 26 5.32 12.00 -19.60
C LEU A 26 5.20 13.20 -20.54
N LYS A 27 4.08 13.33 -21.24
CA LYS A 27 3.80 14.47 -22.10
C LYS A 27 3.80 15.79 -21.32
N ILE A 28 3.03 15.87 -20.22
CA ILE A 28 2.96 17.07 -19.38
C ILE A 28 4.32 17.39 -18.75
N ARG A 29 5.07 16.37 -18.30
CA ARG A 29 6.43 16.54 -17.77
C ARG A 29 7.34 17.18 -18.79
N ALA A 30 7.36 16.68 -20.03
CA ALA A 30 8.16 17.26 -21.13
C ALA A 30 7.75 18.70 -21.49
N GLU A 31 6.47 19.05 -21.35
CA GLU A 31 6.00 20.42 -21.54
C GLU A 31 6.45 21.35 -20.40
N ARG A 32 6.38 20.87 -19.14
CA ARG A 32 6.82 21.64 -17.96
C ARG A 32 8.34 21.86 -17.91
N GLU A 33 9.13 20.91 -18.41
CA GLU A 33 10.59 21.03 -18.48
C GLU A 33 11.04 22.15 -19.42
N LYS A 34 10.22 22.51 -20.42
CA LYS A 34 10.50 23.63 -21.33
C LYS A 34 10.30 25.01 -20.70
N ALA A 35 9.52 25.07 -19.63
CA ALA A 35 9.24 26.28 -18.88
C ALA A 35 9.50 25.98 -17.36
N PRO A 36 10.75 26.06 -16.93
CA PRO A 36 11.11 25.71 -15.56
C PRO A 36 10.32 26.58 -14.57
N VAL A 37 9.58 25.92 -13.69
CA VAL A 37 8.86 26.57 -12.60
C VAL A 37 9.89 26.93 -11.53
N ALA A 38 9.93 28.20 -11.14
CA ALA A 38 10.76 28.63 -10.01
C ALA A 38 10.39 27.84 -8.74
N ASP A 39 11.40 27.51 -7.93
CA ASP A 39 11.17 26.87 -6.64
C ASP A 39 10.26 27.76 -5.79
N LYS A 40 9.13 27.20 -5.36
CA LYS A 40 8.18 27.93 -4.53
C LYS A 40 8.64 27.90 -3.08
N PRO A 41 8.44 28.98 -2.33
CA PRO A 41 8.57 28.96 -0.87
C PRO A 41 7.72 27.85 -0.25
N VAL A 42 8.18 27.28 0.87
CA VAL A 42 7.48 26.16 1.52
C VAL A 42 6.03 26.53 1.86
N GLU A 43 5.77 27.77 2.26
CA GLU A 43 4.45 28.27 2.65
C GLU A 43 3.44 28.26 1.50
N GLU A 44 3.91 28.38 0.27
CA GLU A 44 3.09 28.40 -0.95
C GLU A 44 2.81 27.00 -1.51
N LEU A 45 3.50 25.98 -0.99
CA LEU A 45 3.27 24.61 -1.42
C LEU A 45 1.90 24.10 -0.97
N PRO A 46 1.20 23.32 -1.81
CA PRO A 46 -0.07 22.71 -1.44
C PRO A 46 0.10 21.85 -0.19
N LEU A 47 -0.84 21.93 0.74
CA LEU A 47 -0.86 21.12 1.96
C LEU A 47 -1.66 19.84 1.74
N ILE A 48 -1.04 18.70 2.01
CA ILE A 48 -1.64 17.37 1.87
C ILE A 48 -1.76 16.72 3.24
N ALA A 49 -2.97 16.32 3.62
CA ALA A 49 -3.17 15.50 4.80
C ALA A 49 -2.99 14.01 4.48
N VAL A 50 -2.31 13.28 5.35
CA VAL A 50 -2.13 11.83 5.26
C VAL A 50 -2.72 11.18 6.50
N THR A 51 -3.84 10.45 6.35
CA THR A 51 -4.48 9.76 7.47
C THR A 51 -3.72 8.48 7.85
N CYS A 52 -3.89 8.01 9.08
CA CYS A 52 -3.22 6.80 9.57
C CYS A 52 -1.69 6.80 9.36
N ALA A 53 -1.04 7.95 9.50
CA ALA A 53 0.37 8.17 9.15
C ALA A 53 1.36 7.27 9.91
N THR A 54 0.99 6.69 11.05
CA THR A 54 1.80 5.70 11.78
C THR A 54 1.79 4.32 11.15
N GLY A 55 0.86 4.05 10.21
CA GLY A 55 0.82 2.82 9.43
C GLY A 55 1.97 2.81 8.39
N TRP A 56 2.44 1.63 8.02
CA TRP A 56 3.58 1.44 7.10
C TRP A 56 3.49 2.17 5.79
N GLU A 57 2.38 1.94 5.11
CA GLU A 57 2.05 2.48 3.82
C GLU A 57 1.95 4.00 3.88
N CYS A 58 1.20 4.50 4.84
CA CYS A 58 1.01 5.94 5.01
C CYS A 58 2.28 6.62 5.52
N TYR A 59 3.11 5.95 6.34
CA TYR A 59 4.41 6.46 6.73
C TYR A 59 5.33 6.63 5.51
N ALA A 60 5.41 5.63 4.63
CA ALA A 60 6.20 5.73 3.41
C ALA A 60 5.67 6.83 2.47
N VAL A 61 4.36 7.04 2.44
CA VAL A 61 3.77 8.19 1.72
C VAL A 61 4.23 9.51 2.32
N VAL A 62 4.17 9.66 3.65
CA VAL A 62 4.64 10.89 4.34
C VAL A 62 6.12 11.14 4.03
N GLU A 63 6.97 10.11 4.18
CA GLU A 63 8.39 10.20 3.91
C GLU A 63 8.69 10.63 2.47
N GLU A 64 8.02 10.00 1.50
CA GLU A 64 8.24 10.30 0.09
C GLU A 64 7.72 11.69 -0.32
N LEU A 65 6.53 12.07 0.12
CA LEU A 65 5.99 13.42 -0.13
C LEU A 65 6.91 14.50 0.46
N THR A 66 7.41 14.27 1.66
CA THR A 66 8.37 15.18 2.32
C THR A 66 9.69 15.24 1.55
N ARG A 67 10.20 14.09 1.08
CA ARG A 67 11.44 13.99 0.32
C ARG A 67 11.39 14.77 -1.01
N THR A 68 10.24 14.76 -1.70
CA THR A 68 10.07 15.42 -3.00
C THR A 68 9.96 16.94 -2.91
N ARG A 69 9.60 17.48 -1.75
CA ARG A 69 9.43 18.93 -1.48
C ARG A 69 8.48 19.65 -2.42
N LYS A 70 7.55 18.93 -3.02
CA LYS A 70 6.54 19.52 -3.94
C LYS A 70 5.25 19.88 -3.22
N VAL A 71 5.09 19.40 -1.99
CA VAL A 71 3.92 19.63 -1.15
C VAL A 71 4.35 19.74 0.31
N ARG A 72 3.57 20.45 1.11
CA ARG A 72 3.62 20.34 2.58
C ARG A 72 2.81 19.14 3.01
N VAL A 73 3.22 18.49 4.09
CA VAL A 73 2.56 17.29 4.59
C VAL A 73 2.04 17.51 6.00
N ARG A 74 0.78 17.14 6.24
CA ARG A 74 0.19 17.03 7.57
C ARG A 74 -0.06 15.55 7.87
N ALA A 75 0.77 14.96 8.70
CA ALA A 75 0.68 13.55 9.08
C ALA A 75 -0.28 13.38 10.26
N LEU A 76 -1.39 12.66 10.02
CA LEU A 76 -2.47 12.48 10.99
C LEU A 76 -2.34 11.12 11.68
N TYR A 77 -2.32 11.10 13.01
CA TYR A 77 -2.27 9.87 13.78
C TYR A 77 -3.04 9.96 15.09
N ARG A 78 -3.43 8.82 15.62
CA ARG A 78 -4.32 8.77 16.79
C ARG A 78 -3.60 8.90 18.13
N THR A 79 -2.57 8.08 18.35
CA THR A 79 -1.98 7.90 19.67
C THR A 79 -0.52 8.35 19.69
N PRO A 80 -0.20 9.46 20.40
CA PRO A 80 1.18 9.86 20.65
C PRO A 80 1.90 8.90 21.60
N GLY A 81 3.21 9.01 21.70
CA GLY A 81 4.05 8.21 22.60
C GLY A 81 4.18 6.74 22.24
N THR A 82 3.69 6.32 21.07
CA THR A 82 3.93 4.98 20.56
C THR A 82 5.23 4.91 19.75
N GLN A 83 5.84 3.74 19.65
CA GLN A 83 7.02 3.55 18.80
C GLN A 83 6.77 3.95 17.34
N ALA A 84 5.55 3.76 16.84
CA ALA A 84 5.17 4.18 15.51
C ALA A 84 5.03 5.72 15.40
N ALA A 85 4.62 6.41 16.46
CA ALA A 85 4.62 7.87 16.51
C ALA A 85 6.05 8.42 16.59
N ALA A 86 6.93 7.80 17.38
CA ALA A 86 8.33 8.21 17.49
C ALA A 86 9.06 8.25 16.13
N ARG A 87 8.68 7.40 15.18
CA ARG A 87 9.23 7.47 13.81
C ARG A 87 8.81 8.72 13.07
N LEU A 88 7.55 9.14 13.21
CA LEU A 88 7.07 10.38 12.61
C LEU A 88 7.75 11.58 13.25
N GLU A 89 7.96 11.54 14.56
CA GLU A 89 8.67 12.57 15.32
C GLU A 89 10.12 12.70 14.85
N ALA A 90 10.84 11.58 14.69
CA ALA A 90 12.20 11.57 14.13
C ALA A 90 12.25 12.07 12.68
N LEU A 91 11.23 11.73 11.87
CA LEU A 91 11.13 12.27 10.50
C LEU A 91 10.86 13.77 10.51
N LEU A 92 10.02 14.26 11.44
CA LEU A 92 9.79 15.68 11.63
C LEU A 92 11.08 16.41 11.99
N GLU A 93 11.81 15.96 13.01
CA GLU A 93 13.08 16.56 13.44
C GLU A 93 14.08 16.67 12.27
N LYS A 94 14.24 15.56 11.52
CA LYS A 94 15.09 15.54 10.33
C LYS A 94 14.64 16.53 9.26
N THR A 95 13.33 16.65 9.06
CA THR A 95 12.76 17.53 8.05
C THR A 95 12.86 18.99 8.47
N GLU A 96 12.54 19.32 9.71
CA GLU A 96 12.65 20.68 10.25
C GLU A 96 14.08 21.21 10.20
N ALA A 97 15.07 20.37 10.45
CA ALA A 97 16.48 20.74 10.35
C ALA A 97 16.90 21.20 8.93
N SER A 98 16.24 20.72 7.90
CA SER A 98 16.60 20.99 6.51
C SER A 98 15.57 21.83 5.75
N HIS A 99 14.29 21.72 6.10
CA HIS A 99 13.17 22.33 5.39
C HIS A 99 12.03 22.64 6.41
N PRO A 100 12.17 23.70 7.19
CA PRO A 100 11.19 24.09 8.19
C PRO A 100 9.78 24.25 7.60
N GLY A 101 8.77 23.74 8.30
CA GLY A 101 7.37 23.85 7.91
C GLY A 101 6.89 22.90 6.81
N LEU A 102 7.77 22.04 6.27
CA LEU A 102 7.40 21.10 5.21
C LEU A 102 6.58 19.91 5.73
N LEU A 103 6.84 19.45 6.96
CA LEU A 103 6.10 18.40 7.64
C LEU A 103 5.49 18.94 8.94
N SER A 104 4.25 18.58 9.20
CA SER A 104 3.59 18.81 10.49
C SER A 104 2.92 17.54 11.00
N LEU A 105 2.91 17.36 12.32
CA LEU A 105 2.29 16.21 12.97
C LEU A 105 1.02 16.62 13.69
N HIS A 106 -0.07 15.87 13.46
CA HIS A 106 -1.37 16.09 14.10
C HIS A 106 -1.80 14.82 14.83
N SER A 107 -1.63 14.83 16.16
CA SER A 107 -2.00 13.70 17.01
C SER A 107 -3.46 13.80 17.48
N GLY A 108 -3.98 12.71 18.06
CA GLY A 108 -5.33 12.67 18.60
C GLY A 108 -6.44 12.60 17.54
N VAL A 109 -6.08 12.35 16.28
CA VAL A 109 -7.05 12.25 15.19
C VAL A 109 -7.66 10.86 15.15
N ASP A 110 -8.90 10.74 15.62
CA ASP A 110 -9.70 9.53 15.47
C ASP A 110 -10.45 9.57 14.14
N MET A 111 -10.24 8.54 13.31
CA MET A 111 -10.90 8.39 12.02
C MET A 111 -12.44 8.27 12.11
N ASN A 112 -12.99 7.98 13.29
CA ASN A 112 -14.44 7.97 13.53
C ASN A 112 -15.00 9.34 13.94
N SER A 113 -14.16 10.35 14.12
CA SER A 113 -14.56 11.69 14.56
C SER A 113 -14.55 12.67 13.40
N GLU A 114 -15.74 13.00 12.88
CA GLU A 114 -15.89 14.02 11.83
C GLU A 114 -15.29 15.37 12.26
N ALA A 115 -15.52 15.80 13.50
CA ALA A 115 -15.00 17.08 14.01
C ALA A 115 -13.46 17.11 13.98
N ARG A 116 -12.79 16.04 14.46
CA ARG A 116 -11.33 15.95 14.44
C ARG A 116 -10.77 15.90 13.02
N LEU A 117 -11.44 15.20 12.12
CA LEU A 117 -11.04 15.17 10.71
C LEU A 117 -11.27 16.52 10.03
N THR A 118 -12.35 17.24 10.39
CA THR A 118 -12.62 18.59 9.87
C THR A 118 -11.50 19.57 10.26
N GLU A 119 -11.09 19.57 11.52
CA GLU A 119 -9.94 20.36 12.00
C GLU A 119 -8.64 19.94 11.27
N ALA A 120 -8.43 18.64 11.12
CA ALA A 120 -7.21 18.10 10.51
C ALA A 120 -7.12 18.37 9.01
N PHE A 121 -8.24 18.49 8.29
CA PHE A 121 -8.29 18.79 6.85
C PHE A 121 -8.32 20.29 6.56
N ALA A 122 -8.44 21.14 7.57
CA ALA A 122 -8.48 22.58 7.37
C ALA A 122 -7.23 23.10 6.61
N GLY A 123 -7.47 23.84 5.54
CA GLY A 123 -6.42 24.39 4.66
C GLY A 123 -5.70 23.38 3.79
N CYS A 124 -6.06 22.11 3.81
CA CYS A 124 -5.49 21.11 2.91
C CYS A 124 -6.07 21.26 1.48
N SER A 125 -5.25 21.02 0.49
CA SER A 125 -5.65 20.95 -0.93
C SER A 125 -5.90 19.52 -1.38
N GLY A 126 -5.37 18.53 -0.65
CA GLY A 126 -5.56 17.11 -0.92
C GLY A 126 -5.46 16.26 0.34
N VAL A 127 -5.98 15.03 0.24
CA VAL A 127 -6.00 14.05 1.33
C VAL A 127 -5.62 12.68 0.81
N VAL A 128 -4.67 12.02 1.47
CA VAL A 128 -4.49 10.58 1.36
C VAL A 128 -5.38 9.93 2.41
N LEU A 129 -6.48 9.35 1.96
CA LEU A 129 -7.48 8.76 2.82
C LEU A 129 -7.25 7.26 2.94
N TYR A 130 -6.71 6.85 4.06
CA TYR A 130 -6.59 5.46 4.44
C TYR A 130 -7.56 5.15 5.56
N VAL A 131 -8.38 4.14 5.36
CA VAL A 131 -9.30 3.62 6.36
C VAL A 131 -8.92 2.20 6.74
N THR A 132 -9.12 1.83 7.98
CA THR A 132 -8.74 0.52 8.47
C THR A 132 -9.89 -0.14 9.22
N ALA A 133 -10.05 -1.43 9.01
CA ALA A 133 -10.96 -2.22 9.83
C ALA A 133 -10.41 -2.48 11.24
N ASN A 134 -9.13 -2.18 11.47
CA ASN A 134 -8.52 -2.38 12.76
C ASN A 134 -9.13 -1.42 13.79
N THR A 135 -9.81 -1.99 14.76
CA THR A 135 -10.35 -1.24 15.91
C THR A 135 -9.58 -1.65 17.16
N SER A 136 -9.33 -0.67 18.03
CA SER A 136 -8.75 -0.95 19.35
C SER A 136 -9.86 -0.95 20.39
N LYS A 137 -10.07 -2.08 21.06
CA LYS A 137 -10.97 -2.19 22.20
C LYS A 137 -10.17 -2.74 23.37
N ALA A 138 -10.14 -2.01 24.49
CA ALA A 138 -9.42 -2.40 25.71
C ALA A 138 -7.94 -2.78 25.47
N GLY A 139 -7.25 -2.04 24.59
CA GLY A 139 -5.84 -2.30 24.28
C GLY A 139 -5.57 -3.49 23.35
N LYS A 140 -6.58 -4.20 22.91
CA LYS A 140 -6.47 -5.23 21.88
C LYS A 140 -6.90 -4.67 20.54
N ILE A 141 -6.08 -4.90 19.53
CA ILE A 141 -6.41 -4.58 18.14
C ILE A 141 -7.22 -5.76 17.61
N THR A 142 -8.45 -5.51 17.18
CA THR A 142 -9.23 -6.47 16.39
C THR A 142 -9.28 -6.02 14.94
N ASN A 143 -9.09 -6.93 14.03
CA ASN A 143 -9.17 -6.68 12.59
C ASN A 143 -10.50 -7.17 12.00
N HIS A 144 -11.42 -7.65 12.82
CA HIS A 144 -12.71 -8.20 12.39
C HIS A 144 -12.60 -9.33 11.35
N GLY A 145 -11.50 -10.09 11.37
CA GLY A 145 -11.28 -11.17 10.41
C GLY A 145 -12.42 -12.20 10.39
N ASN A 146 -13.00 -12.46 11.56
CA ASN A 146 -14.13 -13.38 11.75
C ASN A 146 -15.48 -12.66 11.89
N ASP A 147 -15.52 -11.33 11.85
CA ASP A 147 -16.72 -10.50 11.90
C ASP A 147 -16.81 -9.55 10.70
N PRO A 148 -17.21 -10.04 9.53
CA PRO A 148 -17.31 -9.20 8.33
C PRO A 148 -18.31 -8.04 8.47
N ALA A 149 -19.38 -8.22 9.22
CA ALA A 149 -20.40 -7.19 9.42
C ALA A 149 -19.86 -6.04 10.28
N GLY A 150 -19.24 -6.36 11.42
CA GLY A 150 -18.60 -5.39 12.28
C GLY A 150 -17.44 -4.65 11.59
N GLY A 151 -16.64 -5.38 10.80
CA GLY A 151 -15.56 -4.81 10.02
C GLY A 151 -16.06 -3.82 8.97
N ARG A 152 -17.09 -4.17 8.20
CA ARG A 152 -17.72 -3.26 7.24
C ARG A 152 -18.30 -2.02 7.92
N ALA A 153 -18.99 -2.20 9.03
CA ALA A 153 -19.54 -1.09 9.80
C ALA A 153 -18.45 -0.16 10.35
N ALA A 154 -17.32 -0.72 10.83
CA ALA A 154 -16.19 0.08 11.32
C ALA A 154 -15.58 0.93 10.21
N VAL A 155 -15.36 0.35 9.03
CA VAL A 155 -14.84 1.07 7.86
C VAL A 155 -15.80 2.15 7.40
N MET A 156 -17.11 1.85 7.29
CA MET A 156 -18.10 2.83 6.85
C MET A 156 -18.26 4.00 7.81
N ARG A 157 -18.15 3.80 9.13
CA ARG A 157 -18.13 4.94 10.07
C ARG A 157 -16.98 5.91 9.78
N GLN A 158 -15.77 5.38 9.53
CA GLN A 158 -14.61 6.21 9.17
C GLN A 158 -14.82 6.96 7.85
N VAL A 159 -15.40 6.28 6.85
CA VAL A 159 -15.68 6.89 5.54
C VAL A 159 -16.72 8.01 5.66
N LEU A 160 -17.79 7.81 6.44
CA LEU A 160 -18.81 8.82 6.64
C LEU A 160 -18.28 10.03 7.40
N ALA A 161 -17.46 9.82 8.45
CA ALA A 161 -16.79 10.90 9.16
C ALA A 161 -15.83 11.67 8.23
N ALA A 162 -15.06 10.95 7.40
CA ALA A 162 -14.19 11.60 6.41
C ALA A 162 -14.99 12.37 5.35
N LEU A 163 -16.12 11.85 4.88
CA LEU A 163 -16.99 12.54 3.93
C LEU A 163 -17.56 13.84 4.51
N GLY A 164 -18.03 13.83 5.78
CA GLY A 164 -18.46 15.05 6.48
C GLY A 164 -17.33 16.08 6.55
N ALA A 165 -16.14 15.65 6.96
CA ALA A 165 -14.97 16.50 7.03
C ALA A 165 -14.54 17.07 5.66
N LEU A 166 -14.61 16.28 4.59
CA LEU A 166 -14.31 16.73 3.22
C LEU A 166 -15.31 17.79 2.75
N ARG A 167 -16.60 17.61 3.05
CA ARG A 167 -17.65 18.61 2.73
C ARG A 167 -17.45 19.92 3.50
N ALA A 168 -16.98 19.84 4.72
CA ALA A 168 -16.65 21.02 5.54
C ALA A 168 -15.37 21.74 5.05
N ASN A 169 -14.54 21.09 4.24
CA ASN A 169 -13.27 21.62 3.74
C ASN A 169 -13.23 21.65 2.20
N PRO A 170 -13.91 22.59 1.53
CA PRO A 170 -13.97 22.66 0.08
C PRO A 170 -12.63 22.98 -0.60
N SER A 171 -11.61 23.35 0.17
CA SER A 171 -10.24 23.48 -0.31
C SER A 171 -9.62 22.13 -0.69
N VAL A 172 -10.10 21.02 -0.15
CA VAL A 172 -9.66 19.67 -0.52
C VAL A 172 -10.26 19.32 -1.88
N ARG A 173 -9.44 19.37 -2.92
CA ARG A 173 -9.85 19.16 -4.31
C ARG A 173 -9.54 17.76 -4.83
N HIS A 174 -8.70 17.00 -4.12
CA HIS A 174 -8.24 15.70 -4.57
C HIS A 174 -8.04 14.76 -3.39
N VAL A 175 -8.67 13.60 -3.45
CA VAL A 175 -8.52 12.51 -2.47
C VAL A 175 -7.86 11.33 -3.14
N ILE A 176 -6.86 10.75 -2.50
CA ILE A 176 -6.24 9.50 -2.96
C ILE A 176 -6.57 8.40 -1.97
N THR A 177 -7.05 7.28 -2.48
CA THR A 177 -7.28 6.06 -1.71
C THR A 177 -6.31 4.96 -2.15
N LEU A 178 -5.84 4.17 -1.18
CA LEU A 178 -4.92 3.06 -1.41
C LEU A 178 -5.68 1.77 -1.14
N VAL A 179 -5.86 0.95 -2.18
CA VAL A 179 -6.68 -0.25 -2.10
C VAL A 179 -5.94 -1.46 -2.68
N PHE A 180 -6.41 -2.64 -2.30
CA PHE A 180 -6.03 -3.84 -3.02
C PHE A 180 -6.62 -3.82 -4.45
N PRO A 181 -6.07 -4.65 -5.36
CA PRO A 181 -6.61 -4.75 -6.70
C PRO A 181 -8.10 -5.07 -6.69
N PRO A 182 -8.82 -4.55 -7.67
CA PRO A 182 -10.22 -4.92 -7.81
C PRO A 182 -10.34 -6.42 -8.09
N ASP A 183 -11.35 -7.03 -7.49
CA ASP A 183 -11.86 -8.31 -7.94
C ASP A 183 -12.58 -8.12 -9.27
N LYS A 184 -11.80 -8.06 -10.35
CA LYS A 184 -12.38 -7.90 -11.70
C LYS A 184 -12.79 -9.23 -12.33
N VAL A 185 -12.50 -10.34 -11.67
CA VAL A 185 -13.02 -11.66 -12.09
C VAL A 185 -14.46 -11.81 -11.64
N HIS A 186 -14.78 -11.30 -10.45
CA HIS A 186 -16.15 -11.29 -9.96
C HIS A 186 -17.00 -10.36 -10.83
N GLY A 187 -18.05 -10.89 -11.43
CA GLY A 187 -18.90 -10.18 -12.40
C GLY A 187 -18.46 -10.26 -13.86
N ILE A 188 -17.24 -10.76 -14.17
CA ILE A 188 -16.80 -11.10 -15.53
C ILE A 188 -16.91 -12.61 -15.77
N VAL A 189 -16.70 -13.39 -14.72
CA VAL A 189 -16.74 -14.85 -14.78
C VAL A 189 -17.78 -15.38 -13.82
N ASP A 190 -18.72 -16.16 -14.34
CA ASP A 190 -19.73 -16.84 -13.53
C ASP A 190 -19.03 -17.78 -12.52
N ASN A 191 -19.52 -17.78 -11.29
CA ASN A 191 -19.01 -18.56 -10.17
C ASN A 191 -17.56 -18.24 -9.73
N ALA A 192 -17.04 -17.07 -10.06
CA ALA A 192 -15.79 -16.62 -9.43
C ALA A 192 -16.00 -16.42 -7.91
N PRO A 193 -15.08 -16.92 -7.06
CA PRO A 193 -15.21 -16.74 -5.62
C PRO A 193 -15.17 -15.26 -5.26
N GLU A 194 -16.00 -14.84 -4.30
CA GLU A 194 -16.08 -13.46 -3.87
C GLU A 194 -14.81 -13.05 -3.11
N ALA A 195 -14.24 -11.90 -3.44
CA ALA A 195 -13.09 -11.36 -2.72
C ALA A 195 -13.40 -11.20 -1.22
N PRO A 196 -12.42 -11.38 -0.35
CA PRO A 196 -12.59 -11.10 1.07
C PRO A 196 -13.21 -9.71 1.30
N TRP A 197 -14.11 -9.61 2.28
CA TRP A 197 -14.90 -8.41 2.51
C TRP A 197 -14.10 -7.10 2.61
N TRP A 198 -12.87 -7.14 3.12
CA TRP A 198 -12.01 -5.95 3.24
C TRP A 198 -11.47 -5.45 1.90
N ILE A 199 -11.34 -6.34 0.90
CA ILE A 199 -10.97 -5.97 -0.47
C ILE A 199 -12.16 -5.27 -1.12
N HIS A 200 -13.31 -5.90 -1.11
CA HIS A 200 -14.56 -5.33 -1.64
C HIS A 200 -14.90 -4.00 -1.00
N GLN A 201 -14.80 -3.91 0.33
CA GLN A 201 -15.18 -2.70 1.03
C GLN A 201 -14.31 -1.53 0.62
N ARG A 202 -13.00 -1.73 0.47
CA ARG A 202 -12.08 -0.65 0.07
C ARG A 202 -12.33 -0.16 -1.34
N LEU A 203 -12.63 -1.04 -2.27
CA LEU A 203 -13.02 -0.65 -3.63
C LEU A 203 -14.31 0.18 -3.63
N ARG A 204 -15.32 -0.27 -2.91
CA ARG A 204 -16.60 0.44 -2.77
C ARG A 204 -16.47 1.82 -2.13
N ILE A 205 -15.44 2.05 -1.30
CA ILE A 205 -15.18 3.36 -0.72
C ILE A 205 -14.92 4.40 -1.79
N SER A 206 -14.06 4.10 -2.74
CA SER A 206 -13.72 5.03 -3.83
C SER A 206 -14.96 5.36 -4.67
N ASP A 207 -15.75 4.35 -5.02
CA ASP A 207 -16.97 4.54 -5.80
C ASP A 207 -18.04 5.28 -4.99
N PHE A 208 -18.19 4.96 -3.71
CA PHE A 208 -19.09 5.69 -2.82
C PHE A 208 -18.73 7.17 -2.73
N LEU A 209 -17.46 7.50 -2.49
CA LEU A 209 -17.00 8.89 -2.40
C LEU A 209 -17.17 9.63 -3.72
N ARG A 210 -16.90 9.00 -4.86
CA ARG A 210 -17.15 9.57 -6.20
C ARG A 210 -18.63 9.84 -6.41
N GLY A 211 -19.49 8.90 -6.01
CA GLY A 211 -20.95 9.08 -6.03
C GLY A 211 -21.45 10.22 -5.14
N GLN A 212 -20.66 10.65 -4.16
CA GLN A 212 -20.92 11.82 -3.32
C GLN A 212 -20.27 13.12 -3.85
N GLY A 213 -19.74 13.10 -5.07
CA GLY A 213 -19.11 14.25 -5.72
C GLY A 213 -17.66 14.52 -5.29
N VAL A 214 -17.03 13.61 -4.56
CA VAL A 214 -15.61 13.74 -4.17
C VAL A 214 -14.74 13.28 -5.34
N ASN A 215 -13.73 14.09 -5.70
CA ASN A 215 -12.72 13.72 -6.68
C ASN A 215 -11.74 12.71 -6.07
N VAL A 216 -11.78 11.44 -6.50
CA VAL A 216 -10.99 10.36 -5.91
C VAL A 216 -10.13 9.66 -6.95
N THR A 217 -8.83 9.65 -6.73
CA THR A 217 -7.93 8.71 -7.38
C THR A 217 -7.80 7.45 -6.52
N CYS A 218 -8.03 6.30 -7.13
CA CYS A 218 -7.90 5.02 -6.48
C CYS A 218 -6.63 4.31 -6.96
N ILE A 219 -5.62 4.19 -6.11
CA ILE A 219 -4.39 3.46 -6.42
C ILE A 219 -4.57 2.00 -6.02
N HIS A 220 -4.57 1.13 -7.02
CA HIS A 220 -4.58 -0.31 -6.84
C HIS A 220 -3.15 -0.81 -6.66
N ARG A 221 -2.89 -1.42 -5.54
CA ARG A 221 -1.57 -1.93 -5.20
C ARG A 221 -1.62 -3.40 -4.81
N PRO A 222 -0.65 -4.23 -5.25
CA PRO A 222 -0.59 -5.66 -4.93
C PRO A 222 -0.09 -5.93 -3.51
N ALA A 223 0.32 -7.17 -3.27
CA ALA A 223 0.99 -7.56 -2.05
C ALA A 223 2.30 -6.78 -1.86
N TYR A 224 2.62 -6.48 -0.61
CA TYR A 224 3.88 -5.83 -0.28
C TYR A 224 5.02 -6.83 -0.10
N TYR A 225 6.22 -6.47 -0.51
CA TYR A 225 7.43 -7.24 -0.19
C TYR A 225 7.57 -7.55 1.30
N TYR A 226 7.22 -6.61 2.17
CA TYR A 226 7.32 -6.84 3.61
C TYR A 226 6.41 -7.96 4.14
N ALA A 227 5.36 -8.32 3.40
CA ALA A 227 4.53 -9.48 3.78
C ALA A 227 5.34 -10.78 3.73
N MET A 228 6.41 -10.82 2.93
CA MET A 228 7.35 -11.93 2.90
C MET A 228 8.38 -11.84 4.01
N HIS A 229 8.78 -10.62 4.37
CA HIS A 229 9.94 -10.41 5.22
C HIS A 229 9.80 -9.14 6.06
N ARG A 230 9.77 -9.29 7.37
CA ARG A 230 9.52 -8.20 8.31
C ARG A 230 10.76 -7.66 9.00
N VAL A 231 11.97 -7.97 8.55
CA VAL A 231 13.20 -7.64 9.28
C VAL A 231 13.45 -6.15 9.40
N ASP A 232 13.22 -5.37 8.34
CA ASP A 232 13.50 -3.93 8.34
C ASP A 232 12.64 -3.13 9.30
N TYR A 233 11.47 -3.65 9.58
CA TYR A 233 10.45 -2.93 10.32
C TYR A 233 10.10 -3.60 11.64
N THR A 234 10.72 -4.73 11.97
CA THR A 234 10.42 -5.50 13.17
C THR A 234 10.67 -4.76 14.46
N ALA A 235 11.62 -3.86 14.46
CA ALA A 235 11.86 -2.98 15.60
C ALA A 235 10.81 -1.87 15.72
N GLN A 236 9.95 -1.70 14.71
CA GLN A 236 9.19 -0.47 14.54
C GLN A 236 7.69 -0.64 14.32
N THR A 237 7.16 -1.86 14.20
CA THR A 237 5.74 -2.06 13.97
C THR A 237 5.03 -2.72 15.13
N GLN A 238 3.80 -2.24 15.36
CA GLN A 238 2.87 -2.82 16.32
C GLN A 238 2.29 -4.17 15.89
N PHE A 239 2.69 -4.72 14.76
CA PHE A 239 2.36 -6.09 14.42
C PHE A 239 3.18 -7.00 15.32
N ARG A 240 2.60 -7.35 16.47
CA ARG A 240 3.12 -8.37 17.40
C ARG A 240 3.30 -9.75 16.76
N GLY A 241 2.93 -9.90 15.50
CA GLY A 241 3.15 -11.09 14.68
C GLY A 241 4.55 -11.19 14.06
N ASP A 242 5.51 -10.41 14.49
CA ASP A 242 6.93 -10.65 14.26
C ASP A 242 7.36 -11.89 14.99
N THR A 243 6.82 -12.95 14.49
CA THR A 243 7.04 -14.24 15.08
C THR A 243 8.53 -14.54 15.01
N LYS A 244 9.05 -15.04 16.11
CA LYS A 244 10.30 -15.79 16.11
C LYS A 244 10.42 -16.67 14.85
N LEU A 245 9.28 -17.10 14.31
CA LEU A 245 9.15 -17.96 13.14
C LEU A 245 9.69 -17.32 11.84
N SER A 246 9.33 -16.09 11.46
CA SER A 246 9.89 -15.48 10.24
C SER A 246 11.39 -15.17 10.39
N LYS A 247 11.82 -14.73 11.58
CA LYS A 247 13.24 -14.54 11.87
C LYS A 247 14.02 -15.85 11.84
N THR A 248 13.45 -16.93 12.35
CA THR A 248 14.05 -18.27 12.31
C THR A 248 14.09 -18.79 10.88
N MET A 249 13.02 -18.64 10.12
CA MET A 249 12.97 -19.08 8.73
C MET A 249 14.06 -18.45 7.87
N ILE A 250 14.32 -17.15 8.07
CA ILE A 250 15.38 -16.46 7.34
C ILE A 250 16.76 -16.88 7.81
N ARG A 251 16.97 -17.03 9.13
CA ARG A 251 18.22 -17.56 9.67
C ARG A 251 18.53 -18.97 9.15
N GLU A 252 17.51 -19.73 8.82
CA GLU A 252 17.61 -21.06 8.20
C GLU A 252 17.61 -21.00 6.67
N ASN A 253 17.83 -19.82 6.07
CA ASN A 253 17.87 -19.59 4.63
C ASN A 253 16.54 -19.92 3.92
N ASN A 254 15.41 -19.77 4.62
CA ASN A 254 14.10 -19.96 4.04
C ASN A 254 13.44 -18.60 3.72
N LEU A 255 12.93 -18.46 2.50
CA LEU A 255 12.06 -17.37 2.12
C LEU A 255 10.60 -17.80 2.34
N PRO A 256 9.90 -17.19 3.32
CA PRO A 256 8.55 -17.61 3.66
C PRO A 256 7.54 -17.10 2.63
N GLY A 257 6.57 -17.91 2.27
CA GLY A 257 5.46 -17.53 1.42
C GLY A 257 4.16 -18.23 1.79
N ILE A 258 3.05 -17.71 1.29
CA ILE A 258 1.71 -18.28 1.49
C ILE A 258 1.16 -18.93 0.22
N ASN A 259 1.73 -18.62 -0.92
CA ASN A 259 1.32 -19.14 -2.23
C ASN A 259 2.20 -20.34 -2.63
N GLU A 260 1.74 -21.09 -3.63
CA GLU A 260 2.56 -22.13 -4.24
C GLU A 260 3.85 -21.55 -4.84
N PRO A 261 4.98 -22.30 -4.87
CA PRO A 261 6.27 -21.81 -5.33
C PRO A 261 6.27 -21.26 -6.77
N ASP A 262 5.47 -21.83 -7.63
CA ASP A 262 5.36 -21.45 -9.06
C ASP A 262 4.26 -20.43 -9.33
N PHE A 263 3.57 -19.99 -8.28
CA PHE A 263 2.50 -19.03 -8.40
C PHE A 263 3.06 -17.62 -8.60
N LEU A 264 2.67 -16.97 -9.71
CA LEU A 264 3.10 -15.62 -10.02
C LEU A 264 2.39 -14.62 -9.11
N VAL A 265 3.16 -13.88 -8.32
CA VAL A 265 2.66 -12.83 -7.43
C VAL A 265 3.22 -11.49 -7.87
N ASN A 266 2.36 -10.50 -7.93
CA ASN A 266 2.80 -9.12 -8.09
C ASN A 266 3.13 -8.53 -6.71
N TRP A 267 4.21 -7.80 -6.66
CA TRP A 267 4.74 -7.19 -5.45
C TRP A 267 4.93 -5.70 -5.61
N VAL A 268 4.80 -4.97 -4.53
CA VAL A 268 5.12 -3.54 -4.49
C VAL A 268 5.92 -3.21 -3.25
N ASP A 269 6.88 -2.31 -3.38
CA ASP A 269 7.52 -1.67 -2.22
C ASP A 269 6.68 -0.46 -1.77
N VAL A 270 6.58 -0.26 -0.48
CA VAL A 270 5.80 0.88 0.07
C VAL A 270 6.34 2.23 -0.38
N ARG A 271 7.64 2.31 -0.69
CA ARG A 271 8.28 3.53 -1.22
C ARG A 271 7.78 3.87 -2.62
N ASP A 272 7.55 2.85 -3.46
CA ASP A 272 6.96 3.06 -4.78
C ASP A 272 5.51 3.55 -4.67
N VAL A 273 4.75 3.08 -3.67
CA VAL A 273 3.42 3.63 -3.38
C VAL A 273 3.52 5.13 -3.07
N GLY A 274 4.46 5.52 -2.21
CA GLY A 274 4.69 6.94 -1.87
C GLY A 274 5.00 7.80 -3.10
N LYS A 275 5.87 7.32 -4.01
CA LYS A 275 6.20 8.01 -5.26
C LYS A 275 4.95 8.22 -6.14
N TRP A 276 4.13 7.18 -6.29
CA TRP A 276 2.91 7.27 -7.11
C TRP A 276 1.85 8.18 -6.49
N VAL A 277 1.71 8.19 -5.17
CA VAL A 277 0.87 9.17 -4.48
C VAL A 277 1.36 10.59 -4.76
N GLY A 278 2.67 10.83 -4.70
CA GLY A 278 3.27 12.11 -5.06
C GLY A 278 2.95 12.51 -6.51
N THR A 279 3.10 11.58 -7.44
CA THR A 279 2.77 11.82 -8.86
C THR A 279 1.29 12.14 -9.06
N CYS A 280 0.38 11.45 -8.37
CA CYS A 280 -1.04 11.75 -8.49
C CYS A 280 -1.40 13.17 -7.99
N PHE A 281 -0.72 13.67 -6.97
CA PHE A 281 -0.89 15.07 -6.53
C PHE A 281 -0.18 16.08 -7.44
N GLU A 282 0.89 15.69 -8.07
CA GLU A 282 1.63 16.54 -9.02
C GLU A 282 0.90 16.70 -10.37
N TYR A 283 0.15 15.68 -10.78
CA TYR A 283 -0.59 15.63 -12.05
C TYR A 283 -2.08 15.35 -11.82
N PRO A 284 -2.80 16.19 -11.04
CA PRO A 284 -4.20 15.94 -10.72
C PRO A 284 -5.09 15.93 -11.97
N GLU A 285 -4.73 16.63 -13.02
CA GLU A 285 -5.41 16.64 -14.32
C GLU A 285 -5.40 15.29 -15.02
N VAL A 286 -4.42 14.44 -14.73
CA VAL A 286 -4.31 13.08 -15.29
C VAL A 286 -5.04 12.08 -14.40
N PHE A 287 -4.92 12.21 -13.08
CA PHE A 287 -5.35 11.17 -12.14
C PHE A 287 -6.70 11.42 -11.50
N SER A 288 -7.29 12.61 -11.63
CA SER A 288 -8.60 12.92 -11.06
C SER A 288 -9.67 11.90 -11.47
N ASN A 289 -10.34 11.32 -10.48
CA ASN A 289 -11.36 10.29 -10.65
C ASN A 289 -10.89 9.04 -11.45
N GLN A 290 -9.60 8.75 -11.42
CA GLN A 290 -9.04 7.58 -12.07
C GLN A 290 -8.75 6.44 -11.09
N ASP A 291 -8.82 5.22 -11.62
CA ASP A 291 -8.20 4.05 -11.01
C ASP A 291 -6.87 3.80 -11.71
N PHE A 292 -5.83 3.60 -10.92
CA PHE A 292 -4.48 3.38 -11.40
C PHE A 292 -3.84 2.20 -10.67
N SER A 293 -3.25 1.28 -11.41
CA SER A 293 -2.61 0.10 -10.84
C SER A 293 -1.09 0.25 -10.85
N ILE A 294 -0.45 -0.13 -9.76
CA ILE A 294 1.01 -0.07 -9.59
C ILE A 294 1.59 -1.41 -9.18
N ALA A 295 2.85 -1.64 -9.51
CA ALA A 295 3.66 -2.76 -9.02
C ALA A 295 5.14 -2.38 -9.08
N SER A 296 5.97 -3.12 -8.34
CA SER A 296 7.43 -3.04 -8.42
C SER A 296 8.02 -4.22 -9.16
N CYS A 297 7.42 -5.40 -9.05
CA CYS A 297 7.77 -6.58 -9.83
C CYS A 297 6.64 -7.63 -9.85
N ALA A 298 6.80 -8.64 -10.71
CA ALA A 298 5.98 -9.84 -10.77
C ALA A 298 6.90 -11.06 -10.71
N LEU A 299 6.84 -11.85 -9.64
CA LEU A 299 7.78 -12.94 -9.36
C LEU A 299 7.07 -14.15 -8.74
N THR A 300 7.51 -15.34 -9.11
CA THR A 300 7.15 -16.58 -8.42
C THR A 300 8.03 -16.80 -7.19
N GLY A 301 7.61 -17.69 -6.28
CA GLY A 301 8.43 -18.09 -5.14
C GLY A 301 9.79 -18.62 -5.54
N ASN A 302 9.84 -19.42 -6.62
CA ASN A 302 11.10 -19.96 -7.17
C ASN A 302 12.01 -18.84 -7.71
N GLN A 303 11.46 -17.87 -8.44
CA GLN A 303 12.23 -16.71 -8.91
C GLN A 303 12.76 -15.85 -7.77
N LEU A 304 12.02 -15.73 -6.67
CA LEU A 304 12.51 -15.03 -5.47
C LEU A 304 13.74 -15.73 -4.88
N VAL A 305 13.75 -17.06 -4.85
CA VAL A 305 14.90 -17.87 -4.42
C VAL A 305 16.10 -17.65 -5.35
N GLU A 306 15.90 -17.77 -6.65
CA GLU A 306 16.96 -17.55 -7.65
C GLU A 306 17.62 -16.18 -7.50
N ILE A 307 16.82 -15.13 -7.33
CA ILE A 307 17.32 -13.77 -7.10
C ILE A 307 18.09 -13.69 -5.79
N ALA A 308 17.59 -14.28 -4.69
CA ALA A 308 18.25 -14.27 -3.41
C ALA A 308 19.61 -14.99 -3.47
N GLU A 309 19.68 -16.14 -4.13
CA GLU A 309 20.92 -16.88 -4.32
C GLU A 309 21.94 -16.11 -5.19
N LYS A 310 21.46 -15.51 -6.30
CA LYS A 310 22.30 -14.73 -7.20
C LYS A 310 22.89 -13.48 -6.54
N THR A 311 22.12 -12.81 -5.69
CA THR A 311 22.54 -11.58 -5.03
C THR A 311 23.31 -11.81 -3.73
N ASN A 312 23.25 -13.01 -3.16
CA ASN A 312 23.99 -13.34 -1.94
C ASN A 312 25.49 -13.44 -2.16
N LYS A 313 26.28 -12.69 -1.42
CA LYS A 313 27.75 -12.60 -1.56
C LYS A 313 28.51 -13.83 -1.04
N HIS A 314 27.85 -14.68 -0.28
CA HIS A 314 28.47 -15.83 0.37
C HIS A 314 28.08 -17.18 -0.25
N GLY A 315 27.35 -17.16 -1.38
CA GLY A 315 26.88 -18.38 -2.04
C GLY A 315 25.86 -19.18 -1.22
N THR A 316 25.16 -18.51 -0.32
CA THR A 316 24.16 -19.15 0.53
C THR A 316 22.99 -19.66 -0.31
N ARG A 317 22.63 -20.93 -0.13
CA ARG A 317 21.46 -21.54 -0.74
C ARG A 317 20.21 -21.14 0.01
N PHE A 318 19.17 -20.73 -0.71
CA PHE A 318 17.86 -20.37 -0.16
C PHE A 318 16.81 -21.41 -0.59
N ARG A 319 15.69 -21.45 0.13
CA ARG A 319 14.53 -22.25 -0.20
C ARG A 319 13.27 -21.42 -0.03
N TYR A 320 12.34 -21.53 -0.95
CA TYR A 320 11.00 -21.03 -0.75
C TYR A 320 10.26 -21.99 0.18
N ARG A 321 9.73 -21.48 1.29
CA ARG A 321 8.98 -22.30 2.23
C ARG A 321 7.56 -21.79 2.36
N GLN A 322 6.66 -22.51 1.73
CA GLN A 322 5.25 -22.24 1.84
C GLN A 322 4.74 -22.56 3.25
N PHE A 323 3.99 -21.64 3.83
CA PHE A 323 3.27 -21.93 5.07
C PHE A 323 2.14 -22.91 4.78
N PRO A 324 2.09 -24.06 5.46
CA PRO A 324 1.00 -25.03 5.26
C PRO A 324 -0.36 -24.39 5.58
N GLN A 325 -1.29 -24.44 4.65
CA GLN A 325 -2.61 -23.85 4.82
C GLN A 325 -3.35 -24.42 6.04
N TRP A 326 -3.18 -25.72 6.32
CA TRP A 326 -3.78 -26.35 7.50
C TRP A 326 -3.25 -25.74 8.82
N LEU A 327 -1.96 -25.43 8.87
CA LEU A 327 -1.34 -24.78 10.04
C LEU A 327 -1.87 -23.34 10.21
N MET A 328 -1.95 -22.59 9.12
CA MET A 328 -2.55 -21.24 9.14
C MET A 328 -4.01 -21.32 9.58
N LYS A 329 -4.76 -22.31 9.11
CA LYS A 329 -6.15 -22.54 9.51
C LYS A 329 -6.26 -22.84 11.01
N MET A 330 -5.39 -23.68 11.55
CA MET A 330 -5.34 -23.91 13.00
C MET A 330 -5.02 -22.64 13.79
N ILE A 331 -4.01 -21.89 13.38
CA ILE A 331 -3.62 -20.66 14.07
C ILE A 331 -4.74 -19.60 13.98
N SER A 332 -5.52 -19.58 12.91
CA SER A 332 -6.62 -18.63 12.73
C SER A 332 -7.76 -18.78 13.75
N PHE A 333 -7.88 -19.94 14.39
CA PHE A 333 -8.82 -20.11 15.52
C PHE A 333 -8.39 -19.35 16.78
N PHE A 334 -7.08 -19.10 16.93
CA PHE A 334 -6.50 -18.45 18.10
C PHE A 334 -6.02 -17.02 17.83
N SER A 335 -5.85 -16.64 16.56
CA SER A 335 -5.34 -15.33 16.14
C SER A 335 -6.07 -14.81 14.93
N GLU A 336 -6.85 -13.74 15.14
CA GLU A 336 -7.49 -13.02 14.03
C GLU A 336 -6.49 -12.44 13.02
N GLU A 337 -5.26 -12.19 13.45
CA GLU A 337 -4.21 -11.62 12.58
C GLU A 337 -3.84 -12.56 11.43
N VAL A 338 -3.99 -13.88 11.64
CA VAL A 338 -3.68 -14.89 10.61
C VAL A 338 -4.86 -15.11 9.67
N VAL A 339 -6.08 -14.73 10.07
CA VAL A 339 -7.27 -14.89 9.21
C VAL A 339 -7.16 -14.11 7.91
N TYR A 340 -6.61 -12.89 7.96
CA TYR A 340 -6.44 -12.07 6.75
C TYR A 340 -5.52 -12.73 5.71
N PRO A 341 -4.25 -13.02 6.03
CA PRO A 341 -3.37 -13.63 5.04
C PRO A 341 -3.87 -14.99 4.56
N LEU A 342 -4.50 -15.80 5.45
CA LEU A 342 -5.05 -17.08 5.06
C LEU A 342 -6.18 -16.93 4.03
N ARG A 343 -7.19 -16.09 4.33
CA ARG A 343 -8.31 -15.87 3.40
C ARG A 343 -7.86 -15.20 2.11
N TYR A 344 -6.89 -14.30 2.20
CA TYR A 344 -6.30 -13.68 1.01
C TYR A 344 -5.61 -14.73 0.14
N ALA A 345 -4.77 -15.59 0.73
CA ALA A 345 -4.10 -16.65 0.00
C ALA A 345 -5.07 -17.63 -0.65
N GLN A 346 -6.11 -18.04 0.09
CA GLN A 346 -7.14 -18.92 -0.45
C GLN A 346 -7.87 -18.28 -1.63
N TRP A 347 -8.37 -17.07 -1.45
CA TRP A 347 -9.05 -16.33 -2.51
C TRP A 347 -8.13 -16.10 -3.72
N TYR A 348 -6.88 -15.73 -3.48
CA TYR A 348 -5.90 -15.44 -4.50
C TYR A 348 -5.55 -16.69 -5.31
N ASN A 349 -5.33 -17.82 -4.64
CA ASN A 349 -5.05 -19.10 -5.30
C ASN A 349 -6.27 -19.62 -6.06
N ASP A 350 -7.47 -19.49 -5.49
CA ASP A 350 -8.69 -20.00 -6.11
C ASP A 350 -9.14 -19.19 -7.33
N GLN A 351 -8.92 -17.88 -7.31
CA GLN A 351 -9.39 -16.99 -8.37
C GLN A 351 -8.50 -16.99 -9.59
N THR A 352 -7.22 -16.97 -9.35
CA THR A 352 -6.36 -16.40 -10.36
C THR A 352 -5.68 -17.47 -11.20
N ASN A 353 -5.60 -18.74 -10.78
CA ASN A 353 -4.69 -19.69 -11.40
C ASN A 353 -3.34 -19.02 -11.79
N GLY A 354 -2.85 -18.09 -10.95
CA GLY A 354 -1.69 -17.28 -11.23
C GLY A 354 -1.95 -15.92 -11.90
N TYR A 355 -3.19 -15.50 -12.08
CA TYR A 355 -3.48 -14.18 -12.64
C TYR A 355 -3.82 -13.19 -11.54
N ASP A 356 -2.87 -12.36 -11.17
CA ASP A 356 -3.12 -11.19 -10.36
C ASP A 356 -3.63 -10.05 -11.23
N PHE A 357 -4.90 -9.72 -11.07
CA PHE A 357 -5.52 -8.59 -11.77
C PHE A 357 -4.95 -7.23 -11.35
N ALA A 358 -4.23 -7.20 -10.22
CA ALA A 358 -3.70 -5.98 -9.68
C ALA A 358 -2.69 -5.31 -10.56
N CYS A 359 -1.93 -6.11 -11.23
CA CYS A 359 -0.66 -5.67 -11.76
C CYS A 359 -0.40 -6.05 -13.17
N ASN A 360 -1.39 -5.91 -13.96
CA ASN A 360 -1.18 -5.75 -15.38
C ASN A 360 -0.78 -4.30 -15.72
N ALA A 361 -0.20 -3.58 -14.75
CA ALA A 361 0.64 -2.45 -15.08
C ALA A 361 1.85 -2.99 -15.83
N ASP A 362 2.13 -2.46 -17.00
CA ASP A 362 3.40 -2.72 -17.66
C ASP A 362 4.49 -2.09 -16.80
N LEU A 363 5.33 -2.92 -16.16
CA LEU A 363 6.39 -2.45 -15.28
C LEU A 363 7.33 -1.50 -16.02
N ALA A 364 7.59 -1.76 -17.31
CA ALA A 364 8.41 -0.91 -18.15
C ALA A 364 7.78 0.48 -18.36
N ASP A 365 6.45 0.58 -18.43
CA ASP A 365 5.78 1.87 -18.49
C ASP A 365 5.87 2.61 -17.15
N LEU A 366 5.68 1.91 -16.03
CA LEU A 366 5.81 2.52 -14.70
C LEU A 366 7.24 3.05 -14.47
N GLU A 367 8.25 2.29 -14.91
CA GLU A 367 9.66 2.64 -14.73
C GLU A 367 10.09 3.91 -15.51
N LYS A 368 9.38 4.26 -16.58
CA LYS A 368 9.59 5.53 -17.29
C LYS A 368 9.35 6.77 -16.42
N ILE A 369 8.50 6.65 -15.40
CA ILE A 369 8.19 7.75 -14.48
C ILE A 369 9.05 7.66 -13.22
N HIS A 370 9.16 6.47 -12.63
CA HIS A 370 9.91 6.24 -11.40
C HIS A 370 10.74 4.96 -11.49
N PRO A 371 12.05 5.00 -11.13
CA PRO A 371 12.81 3.79 -10.89
C PRO A 371 12.12 2.93 -9.82
N LEU A 372 11.78 1.69 -10.18
CA LEU A 372 11.10 0.77 -9.29
C LEU A 372 12.06 0.17 -8.25
N TRP A 373 11.52 -0.13 -7.09
CA TRP A 373 12.20 -0.91 -6.07
C TRP A 373 12.12 -2.39 -6.43
N THR A 374 13.14 -2.87 -7.17
CA THR A 374 13.23 -4.29 -7.52
C THR A 374 13.44 -5.17 -6.28
N PHE A 375 13.20 -6.46 -6.42
CA PHE A 375 13.40 -7.39 -5.31
C PHE A 375 14.86 -7.49 -4.90
N GLU A 376 15.81 -7.36 -5.82
CA GLU A 376 17.25 -7.29 -5.52
C GLU A 376 17.57 -6.14 -4.58
N LYS A 377 17.15 -4.92 -4.92
CA LYS A 377 17.32 -3.74 -4.05
C LYS A 377 16.69 -3.96 -2.67
N LYS A 378 15.58 -4.68 -2.64
CA LYS A 378 14.92 -5.00 -1.39
C LYS A 378 15.71 -5.98 -0.54
N LEU A 379 16.27 -7.04 -1.14
CA LEU A 379 17.13 -7.99 -0.46
C LEU A 379 18.39 -7.31 0.13
N GLU A 380 18.98 -6.38 -0.62
CA GLU A 380 20.11 -5.58 -0.12
C GLU A 380 19.69 -4.78 1.12
N SER A 381 18.56 -4.09 1.05
CA SER A 381 18.05 -3.30 2.18
C SER A 381 17.75 -4.15 3.43
N TRP A 382 17.46 -5.41 3.26
CA TRP A 382 17.22 -6.36 4.35
C TRP A 382 18.49 -7.04 4.87
N GLY A 383 19.63 -6.83 4.22
CA GLY A 383 20.90 -7.49 4.58
C GLY A 383 20.90 -8.99 4.24
N ILE A 384 19.97 -9.47 3.41
CA ILE A 384 19.93 -10.88 2.99
C ILE A 384 21.15 -11.23 2.14
N THR A 385 21.68 -10.27 1.40
CA THR A 385 22.89 -10.43 0.59
C THR A 385 24.14 -10.78 1.43
N GLU A 386 24.12 -10.49 2.73
CA GLU A 386 25.22 -10.74 3.67
C GLU A 386 25.02 -12.00 4.54
N ILE A 387 23.94 -12.75 4.34
CA ILE A 387 23.68 -13.97 5.11
C ILE A 387 24.69 -15.04 4.70
N LYS A 388 25.44 -15.53 5.67
CA LYS A 388 26.38 -16.65 5.51
C LYS A 388 25.63 -17.98 5.56
N PRO A 389 26.15 -19.03 4.88
CA PRO A 389 25.61 -20.37 5.04
C PRO A 389 25.52 -20.74 6.52
N ALA A 390 24.43 -21.42 6.91
CA ALA A 390 24.37 -22.02 8.23
C ALA A 390 25.61 -22.93 8.40
N ARG A 391 26.28 -22.84 9.53
CA ARG A 391 27.37 -23.80 9.83
C ARG A 391 26.71 -25.18 9.92
N GLU A 392 27.17 -26.10 9.11
CA GLU A 392 26.81 -27.51 9.16
C GLU A 392 27.10 -28.12 10.53
#